data_e25ed3b5397b28687e65e2fcc3ff37aa
#
_entry.id   e25ed3b5397b28687e65e2fcc3ff37aa
#
_cell.length_a   1.000
_cell.length_b   1.000
_cell.length_c   1.000
_cell.angle_alpha   90.00
_cell.angle_beta   90.00
_cell.angle_gamma   90.00
#
_symmetry.space_group_name_H-M   'P 1'
#
loop_
_entity.id
_entity.type
_entity.pdbx_description
1 polymer ?
#
loop_
_entity_poly.entity_id
_entity_poly.type
_entity_poly.pdbx_seq_one_letter_code
_entity_poly.pdbx_strand_id
1 'polypeptide(L)'
;MDKERAGIQSVEVGFALLEGLTRSRGPLMLKDVAASAGMSAAKAHRYLVSFQRLGLVTQDARTARYDLGPAALKLGLASLARLDAVRLARERMPELMESIGHTLALAVWGNHGPTIVHWEESP
;
A
#
# COMPACT_ATOMS: atom_id res chain seq x y z
N MET A 1 -18.70 -2.52 14.09
CA MET A 1 -17.53 -3.27 14.53
C MET A 1 -17.89 -4.71 14.84
N ASP A 2 -17.13 -5.63 14.31
CA ASP A 2 -17.47 -7.05 14.34
C ASP A 2 -16.87 -7.76 15.56
N LYS A 3 -17.46 -7.51 16.73
CA LYS A 3 -17.01 -8.15 17.97
C LYS A 3 -17.12 -9.67 17.96
N GLU A 4 -18.08 -10.18 17.19
CA GLU A 4 -18.31 -11.62 17.09
C GLU A 4 -17.42 -12.30 16.06
N ARG A 5 -16.76 -11.55 15.23
CA ARG A 5 -15.83 -12.11 14.25
C ARG A 5 -14.45 -12.26 14.85
N ALA A 6 -13.96 -13.48 14.84
CA ALA A 6 -12.60 -13.77 15.25
C ALA A 6 -11.69 -13.78 14.01
N GLY A 7 -10.60 -13.04 14.07
CA GLY A 7 -9.52 -13.13 13.10
C GLY A 7 -8.39 -14.01 13.61
N ILE A 8 -7.29 -14.00 12.88
CA ILE A 8 -6.07 -14.70 13.27
C ILE A 8 -5.05 -13.65 13.69
N GLN A 9 -4.79 -13.58 14.97
CA GLN A 9 -3.94 -12.54 15.55
C GLN A 9 -2.54 -12.50 14.95
N SER A 10 -1.94 -13.66 14.69
CA SER A 10 -0.59 -13.71 14.12
C SER A 10 -0.54 -13.09 12.72
N VAL A 11 -1.61 -13.18 11.94
CA VAL A 11 -1.67 -12.53 10.63
C VAL A 11 -1.66 -11.01 10.80
N GLU A 12 -2.45 -10.50 11.72
CA GLU A 12 -2.54 -9.06 11.97
C GLU A 12 -1.24 -8.51 12.56
N VAL A 13 -0.65 -9.25 13.50
CA VAL A 13 0.64 -8.88 14.10
C VAL A 13 1.74 -8.87 13.05
N GLY A 14 1.79 -9.90 12.20
CA GLY A 14 2.79 -9.98 11.14
C GLY A 14 2.62 -8.87 10.10
N PHE A 15 1.39 -8.50 9.78
CA PHE A 15 1.13 -7.44 8.81
C PHE A 15 1.73 -6.10 9.24
N ALA A 16 1.82 -5.85 10.55
CA ALA A 16 2.43 -4.63 11.07
C ALA A 16 3.89 -4.47 10.61
N LEU A 17 4.61 -5.57 10.43
CA LEU A 17 5.99 -5.54 9.91
C LEU A 17 6.00 -5.12 8.44
N LEU A 18 5.06 -5.62 7.65
CA LEU A 18 4.92 -5.24 6.24
C LEU A 18 4.57 -3.76 6.12
N GLU A 19 3.71 -3.26 6.99
CA GLU A 19 3.37 -1.85 7.04
C GLU A 19 4.59 -0.98 7.38
N GLY A 20 5.41 -1.45 8.31
CA GLY A 20 6.66 -0.77 8.67
C GLY A 20 7.59 -0.61 7.47
N LEU A 21 7.74 -1.67 6.69
CA LEU A 21 8.53 -1.64 5.47
C LEU A 21 7.90 -0.72 4.41
N THR A 22 6.57 -0.71 4.32
CA THR A 22 5.85 0.14 3.37
C THR A 22 6.05 1.62 3.66
N ARG A 23 6.06 2.00 4.94
CA ARG A 23 6.26 3.39 5.34
C ARG A 23 7.71 3.86 5.23
N SER A 24 8.65 2.93 5.20
CA SER A 24 10.07 3.25 5.11
C SER A 24 10.44 3.72 3.70
N ARG A 25 11.41 4.61 3.61
CA ARG A 25 11.93 5.09 2.31
C ARG A 25 12.87 4.08 1.66
N GLY A 26 13.30 3.07 2.37
CA GLY A 26 14.21 2.07 1.85
C GLY A 26 14.29 0.87 2.78
N PRO A 27 15.17 -0.09 2.46
CA PRO A 27 15.33 -1.29 3.26
C PRO A 27 15.73 -0.98 4.71
N LEU A 28 15.28 -1.82 5.63
CA LEU A 28 15.50 -1.65 7.06
C LEU A 28 16.27 -2.80 7.67
N MET A 29 17.06 -2.48 8.70
CA MET A 29 17.68 -3.48 9.55
C MET A 29 16.61 -4.14 10.42
N LEU A 30 16.89 -5.37 10.89
CA LEU A 30 15.95 -6.12 11.73
C LEU A 30 15.41 -5.31 12.91
N LYS A 31 16.30 -4.63 13.64
CA LYS A 31 15.90 -3.84 14.82
C LYS A 31 14.91 -2.73 14.47
N ASP A 32 15.07 -2.12 13.29
CA ASP A 32 14.22 -1.01 12.87
C ASP A 32 12.85 -1.50 12.39
N VAL A 33 12.82 -2.63 11.68
CA VAL A 33 11.55 -3.28 11.31
C VAL A 33 10.78 -3.67 12.56
N ALA A 34 11.46 -4.31 13.52
CA ALA A 34 10.85 -4.73 14.76
C ALA A 34 10.29 -3.53 15.54
N ALA A 35 11.08 -2.47 15.65
CA ALA A 35 10.66 -1.24 16.34
C ALA A 35 9.43 -0.61 15.69
N SER A 36 9.38 -0.61 14.35
CA SER A 36 8.24 -0.04 13.62
C SER A 36 6.92 -0.75 13.92
N ALA A 37 6.99 -2.00 14.32
CA ALA A 37 5.82 -2.82 14.63
C ALA A 37 5.64 -3.04 16.15
N GLY A 38 6.47 -2.42 16.96
CA GLY A 38 6.37 -2.51 18.41
C GLY A 38 6.64 -3.90 18.98
N MET A 39 7.54 -4.65 18.37
CA MET A 39 7.88 -6.00 18.84
C MET A 39 9.38 -6.20 18.98
N SER A 40 9.76 -7.29 19.67
CA SER A 40 11.17 -7.65 19.82
C SER A 40 11.77 -8.10 18.49
N ALA A 41 13.09 -7.97 18.37
CA ALA A 41 13.82 -8.43 17.19
C ALA A 41 13.65 -9.94 16.97
N ALA A 42 13.67 -10.71 18.04
CA ALA A 42 13.51 -12.17 17.98
C ALA A 42 12.14 -12.55 17.40
N LYS A 43 11.09 -11.90 17.86
CA LYS A 43 9.73 -12.14 17.36
C LYS A 43 9.60 -11.68 15.91
N ALA A 44 10.09 -10.49 15.59
CA ALA A 44 10.08 -9.97 14.23
C ALA A 44 10.81 -10.89 13.26
N HIS A 45 11.96 -11.41 13.66
CA HIS A 45 12.74 -12.32 12.84
C HIS A 45 11.95 -13.57 12.43
N ARG A 46 11.19 -14.14 13.35
CA ARG A 46 10.36 -15.33 13.06
C ARG A 46 9.30 -15.03 12.00
N TYR A 47 8.65 -13.88 12.11
CA TYR A 47 7.68 -13.44 11.09
C TYR A 47 8.36 -13.19 9.74
N LEU A 48 9.52 -12.53 9.76
CA LEU A 48 10.25 -12.24 8.53
C LEU A 48 10.72 -13.50 7.82
N VAL A 49 11.10 -14.54 8.57
CA VAL A 49 11.44 -15.84 7.96
C VAL A 49 10.25 -16.39 7.17
N SER A 50 9.05 -16.34 7.75
CA SER A 50 7.84 -16.79 7.06
C SER A 50 7.55 -15.93 5.83
N PHE A 51 7.66 -14.61 5.96
CA PHE A 51 7.44 -13.71 4.84
C PHE A 51 8.45 -13.90 3.72
N GLN A 52 9.70 -14.21 4.05
CA GLN A 52 10.71 -14.55 3.05
C GLN A 52 10.37 -15.82 2.29
N ARG A 53 9.88 -16.83 2.99
CA ARG A 53 9.43 -18.09 2.37
C ARG A 53 8.27 -17.85 1.40
N LEU A 54 7.42 -16.89 1.71
CA LEU A 54 6.27 -16.52 0.86
C LEU A 54 6.63 -15.52 -0.24
N GLY A 55 7.85 -14.98 -0.22
CA GLY A 55 8.26 -13.98 -1.18
C GLY A 55 7.72 -12.56 -0.90
N LEU A 56 7.07 -12.37 0.26
CA LEU A 56 6.55 -11.04 0.64
C LEU A 56 7.65 -10.10 1.10
N VAL A 57 8.75 -10.65 1.60
CA VAL A 57 9.91 -9.91 2.08
C VAL A 57 11.16 -10.52 1.49
N THR A 58 12.13 -9.68 1.18
CA THR A 58 13.48 -10.11 0.80
C THR A 58 14.49 -9.56 1.80
N GLN A 59 15.62 -10.21 1.90
CA GLN A 59 16.75 -9.73 2.69
C GLN A 59 17.98 -9.66 1.79
N ASP A 60 18.61 -8.50 1.77
CA ASP A 60 19.86 -8.33 1.04
C ASP A 60 20.98 -9.10 1.77
N ALA A 61 21.62 -10.03 1.09
CA ALA A 61 22.69 -10.86 1.68
C ALA A 61 23.91 -10.04 2.12
N ARG A 62 24.16 -8.92 1.46
CA ARG A 62 25.32 -8.08 1.75
C ARG A 62 25.09 -7.14 2.92
N THR A 63 23.91 -6.51 3.00
CA THR A 63 23.60 -5.51 4.02
C THR A 63 22.77 -6.07 5.17
N ALA A 64 22.19 -7.24 5.01
CA ALA A 64 21.24 -7.87 5.93
C ALA A 64 19.93 -7.08 6.08
N ARG A 65 19.69 -6.07 5.25
CA ARG A 65 18.47 -5.25 5.31
C ARG A 65 17.30 -5.96 4.65
N TYR A 66 16.12 -5.73 5.21
CA TYR A 66 14.86 -6.28 4.72
C TYR A 66 14.12 -5.27 3.88
N ASP A 67 13.43 -5.73 2.87
CA ASP A 67 12.55 -4.92 2.04
C ASP A 67 11.37 -5.75 1.55
N LEU A 68 10.38 -5.09 0.98
CA LEU A 68 9.23 -5.78 0.36
C LEU A 68 9.73 -6.60 -0.83
N GLY A 69 9.20 -7.82 -0.93
CA GLY A 69 9.62 -8.79 -1.94
C GLY A 69 8.68 -8.89 -3.14
N PRO A 70 9.00 -9.79 -4.09
CA PRO A 70 8.25 -9.91 -5.34
C PRO A 70 6.78 -10.29 -5.15
N ALA A 71 6.43 -11.05 -4.10
CA ALA A 71 5.04 -11.39 -3.85
C ALA A 71 4.22 -10.16 -3.42
N ALA A 72 4.85 -9.22 -2.70
CA ALA A 72 4.20 -7.96 -2.33
C ALA A 72 3.90 -7.12 -3.58
N LEU A 73 4.85 -7.03 -4.50
CA LEU A 73 4.64 -6.33 -5.77
C LEU A 73 3.51 -6.98 -6.57
N LYS A 74 3.49 -8.30 -6.64
CA LYS A 74 2.47 -9.05 -7.37
C LYS A 74 1.06 -8.80 -6.81
N LEU A 75 0.93 -8.80 -5.48
CA LEU A 75 -0.34 -8.46 -4.82
C LEU A 75 -0.78 -7.04 -5.17
N GLY A 76 0.15 -6.10 -5.10
CA GLY A 76 -0.12 -4.70 -5.43
C GLY A 76 -0.54 -4.49 -6.87
N LEU A 77 0.16 -5.14 -7.81
CA LEU A 77 -0.16 -5.05 -9.23
C LEU A 77 -1.53 -5.65 -9.55
N ALA A 78 -1.86 -6.78 -8.93
CA ALA A 78 -3.18 -7.41 -9.10
C ALA A 78 -4.29 -6.49 -8.59
N SER A 79 -4.08 -5.87 -7.44
CA SER A 79 -5.02 -4.91 -6.87
C SER A 79 -5.18 -3.69 -7.78
N LEU A 80 -4.06 -3.14 -8.24
CA LEU A 80 -4.04 -1.97 -9.12
C LEU A 80 -4.78 -2.24 -10.44
N ALA A 81 -4.60 -3.43 -11.02
CA ALA A 81 -5.25 -3.81 -12.28
C ALA A 81 -6.78 -3.87 -12.17
N ARG A 82 -7.30 -4.08 -10.96
CA ARG A 82 -8.75 -4.14 -10.71
C ARG A 82 -9.37 -2.81 -10.37
N LEU A 83 -8.56 -1.75 -10.22
CA LEU A 83 -9.07 -0.42 -9.95
C LEU A 83 -9.63 0.20 -11.21
N ASP A 84 -10.83 0.78 -11.08
CA ASP A 84 -11.36 1.70 -12.08
C ASP A 84 -11.00 3.11 -11.63
N ALA A 85 -9.84 3.57 -12.05
CA ALA A 85 -9.29 4.86 -11.64
C ALA A 85 -10.18 6.04 -12.07
N VAL A 86 -10.77 5.94 -13.25
CA VAL A 86 -11.66 6.98 -13.77
C VAL A 86 -12.90 7.10 -12.89
N ARG A 87 -13.52 5.97 -12.56
CA ARG A 87 -14.70 5.95 -11.70
C ARG A 87 -14.39 6.49 -10.31
N LEU A 88 -13.29 6.05 -9.71
CA LEU A 88 -12.86 6.53 -8.39
C LEU A 88 -12.63 8.04 -8.38
N ALA A 89 -11.96 8.56 -9.41
CA ALA A 89 -11.72 9.99 -9.53
C ALA A 89 -13.04 10.75 -9.67
N ARG A 90 -13.95 10.28 -10.50
CA ARG A 90 -15.26 10.92 -10.70
C ARG A 90 -16.09 10.98 -9.42
N GLU A 91 -16.03 9.91 -8.62
CA GLU A 91 -16.74 9.85 -7.34
C GLU A 91 -16.22 10.87 -6.32
N ARG A 92 -14.93 11.23 -6.41
CA ARG A 92 -14.28 12.17 -5.48
C ARG A 92 -14.30 13.63 -5.96
N MET A 93 -14.52 13.86 -7.23
CA MET A 93 -14.43 15.21 -7.80
C MET A 93 -15.44 16.22 -7.23
N PRO A 94 -16.73 15.86 -7.00
CA PRO A 94 -17.67 16.83 -6.45
C PRO A 94 -17.23 17.36 -5.08
N GLU A 95 -16.76 16.46 -4.22
CA GLU A 95 -16.30 16.80 -2.88
C GLU A 95 -15.05 17.70 -2.93
N LEU A 96 -14.11 17.37 -3.80
CA LEU A 96 -12.91 18.16 -3.99
C LEU A 96 -13.26 19.54 -4.57
N MET A 97 -14.16 19.60 -5.54
CA MET A 97 -14.62 20.84 -6.13
C MET A 97 -15.22 21.77 -5.08
N GLU A 98 -16.06 21.25 -4.19
CA GLU A 98 -16.61 22.04 -3.08
C GLU A 98 -15.50 22.56 -2.17
N SER A 99 -14.53 21.73 -1.88
CA SER A 99 -13.41 22.08 -1.00
C SER A 99 -12.57 23.22 -1.54
N ILE A 100 -12.27 23.23 -2.84
CA ILE A 100 -11.39 24.22 -3.46
C ILE A 100 -12.14 25.37 -4.14
N GLY A 101 -13.44 25.21 -4.39
CA GLY A 101 -14.27 26.26 -5.01
C GLY A 101 -14.00 26.50 -6.50
N HIS A 102 -13.42 25.53 -7.19
CA HIS A 102 -13.08 25.65 -8.61
C HIS A 102 -13.62 24.48 -9.41
N THR A 103 -13.92 24.73 -10.67
CA THR A 103 -14.29 23.69 -11.63
C THR A 103 -13.12 22.73 -11.82
N LEU A 104 -13.44 21.44 -11.88
CA LEU A 104 -12.46 20.37 -12.06
C LEU A 104 -12.72 19.61 -13.37
N ALA A 105 -11.65 19.18 -14.00
CA ALA A 105 -11.73 18.30 -15.15
C ALA A 105 -10.83 17.09 -14.89
N LEU A 106 -11.30 15.90 -15.26
CA LEU A 106 -10.51 14.67 -15.26
C LEU A 106 -10.08 14.39 -16.68
N ALA A 107 -8.78 14.27 -16.89
CA ALA A 107 -8.22 13.93 -18.19
C ALA A 107 -7.42 12.63 -18.10
N VAL A 108 -7.48 11.83 -19.15
CA VAL A 108 -6.65 10.63 -19.31
C VAL A 108 -5.82 10.79 -20.57
N TRP A 109 -4.69 10.10 -20.62
CA TRP A 109 -3.82 10.14 -21.78
C TRP A 109 -4.37 9.21 -22.86
N GLY A 110 -4.79 9.82 -23.97
CA GLY A 110 -5.33 9.09 -25.12
C GLY A 110 -4.35 9.04 -26.28
N ASN A 111 -4.82 8.57 -27.44
CA ASN A 111 -3.99 8.42 -28.62
C ASN A 111 -3.46 9.74 -29.18
N HIS A 112 -4.15 10.84 -28.92
CA HIS A 112 -3.82 12.17 -29.40
C HIS A 112 -3.45 13.15 -28.29
N GLY A 113 -3.05 12.63 -27.12
CA GLY A 113 -2.70 13.44 -25.97
C GLY A 113 -3.75 13.38 -24.87
N PRO A 114 -3.73 14.34 -23.93
CA PRO A 114 -4.69 14.36 -22.83
C PRO A 114 -6.11 14.59 -23.34
N THR A 115 -7.04 13.76 -22.85
CA THR A 115 -8.45 13.80 -23.25
C THR A 115 -9.31 13.97 -22.02
N ILE A 116 -10.16 14.98 -21.98
CA ILE A 116 -11.08 15.22 -20.87
C ILE A 116 -12.21 14.19 -20.95
N VAL A 117 -12.38 13.41 -19.88
CA VAL A 117 -13.40 12.36 -19.79
C VAL A 117 -14.50 12.68 -18.80
N HIS A 118 -14.29 13.67 -17.94
CA HIS A 118 -15.30 14.12 -16.99
C HIS A 118 -15.06 15.58 -16.59
N TRP A 119 -16.15 16.29 -16.33
CA TRP A 119 -16.15 17.70 -16.01
C TRP A 119 -17.09 17.95 -14.82
N GLU A 120 -16.59 18.59 -13.75
CA GLU A 120 -17.40 19.02 -12.61
C GLU A 120 -17.38 20.54 -12.55
N GLU A 121 -18.51 21.17 -12.84
CA GLU A 121 -18.60 22.61 -12.85
C GLU A 121 -18.83 23.18 -11.45
N SER A 122 -18.08 24.22 -11.12
CA SER A 122 -18.32 25.01 -9.91
C SER A 122 -19.61 25.80 -10.08
N PRO A 123 -20.48 25.85 -9.05
CA PRO A 123 -21.70 26.66 -9.10
C PRO A 123 -21.41 28.14 -9.19
#